data_7df81c133b4f192927e8a367398281ee
#
_entry.id   7df81c133b4f192927e8a367398281ee
#
_cell.length_a   1.000
_cell.length_b   1.000
_cell.length_c   1.000
_cell.angle_alpha   90.00
_cell.angle_beta   90.00
_cell.angle_gamma   90.00
#
_symmetry.space_group_name_H-M   'P 1'
#
loop_
_entity.id
_entity.type
_entity.pdbx_description
1 polymer ?
#
loop_
_entity_poly.entity_id
_entity_poly.type
_entity_poly.pdbx_seq_one_letter_code
_entity_poly.pdbx_strand_id
1 'polypeptide(L)'
;MACYNVARHLPLSIASLFDQTLADWELLAVDDGSADDTLAVLHRYAQTDPRIRVLAMERNSGPSAARNRALDEARGEWVTILDADDRVLPERLAHMVAAAEAGSFDMVCDDLLFYDEAADCITGHALTLASPQEPLDLERFVMSERPHSPFNYGFLKPLFARSFLKTHGIRYSEEIRLAEDFMLVAELLLRGARAAVLDKAMYVYTTQTGASSGQQSSGTRTNFRPEIRIDLADTLIARYRDTADAAQMAILHRYRGWQVMYAHAHRMGRYRHERDHGPMLRLALKHPRAAWHYMSCTRWGRLLRPRA
;
A
#
# COMPACT_ATOMS: atom_id res chain seq x y z
N MET A 1 -0.38 0.45 -14.30
CA MET A 1 0.73 1.36 -13.93
C MET A 1 0.25 2.80 -14.02
N ALA A 2 0.26 3.55 -12.92
CA ALA A 2 0.01 4.99 -12.92
C ALA A 2 1.36 5.71 -13.06
N CYS A 3 1.47 6.67 -13.98
CA CYS A 3 2.71 7.35 -14.32
C CYS A 3 2.53 8.86 -14.20
N TYR A 4 3.41 9.52 -13.45
CA TYR A 4 3.45 10.98 -13.36
C TYR A 4 4.88 11.46 -13.13
N ASN A 5 5.49 12.10 -14.14
CA ASN A 5 6.87 12.58 -14.10
C ASN A 5 7.89 11.48 -13.72
N VAL A 6 7.86 10.35 -14.43
CA VAL A 6 8.63 9.13 -14.14
C VAL A 6 9.48 8.65 -15.33
N ALA A 7 9.70 9.50 -16.32
CA ALA A 7 10.41 9.13 -17.56
C ALA A 7 11.72 8.36 -17.32
N ARG A 8 12.45 8.72 -16.27
CA ARG A 8 13.74 8.11 -15.90
C ARG A 8 13.61 6.65 -15.46
N HIS A 9 12.54 6.29 -14.75
CA HIS A 9 12.40 4.98 -14.11
C HIS A 9 11.68 3.94 -15.00
N LEU A 10 10.83 4.42 -15.94
CA LEU A 10 10.06 3.57 -16.83
C LEU A 10 10.87 2.48 -17.56
N PRO A 11 12.10 2.75 -18.08
CA PRO A 11 12.85 1.72 -18.79
C PRO A 11 13.10 0.47 -17.95
N LEU A 12 13.49 0.60 -16.68
CA LEU A 12 13.75 -0.53 -15.80
C LEU A 12 12.46 -1.23 -15.37
N SER A 13 11.41 -0.47 -15.09
CA SER A 13 10.10 -1.00 -14.71
C SER A 13 9.48 -1.82 -15.85
N ILE A 14 9.44 -1.28 -17.08
CA ILE A 14 8.88 -1.96 -18.24
C ILE A 14 9.75 -3.15 -18.67
N ALA A 15 11.08 -3.05 -18.61
CA ALA A 15 11.96 -4.16 -18.90
C ALA A 15 11.66 -5.38 -18.01
N SER A 16 11.35 -5.18 -16.73
CA SER A 16 11.00 -6.26 -15.82
C SER A 16 9.72 -7.02 -16.19
N LEU A 17 8.84 -6.40 -17.00
CA LEU A 17 7.66 -7.08 -17.55
C LEU A 17 8.01 -7.93 -18.78
N PHE A 18 8.98 -7.51 -19.61
CA PHE A 18 9.45 -8.32 -20.73
C PHE A 18 10.11 -9.63 -20.26
N ASP A 19 10.72 -9.59 -19.08
CA ASP A 19 11.37 -10.76 -18.47
C ASP A 19 10.38 -11.74 -17.80
N GLN A 20 9.07 -11.43 -17.75
CA GLN A 20 8.09 -12.31 -17.11
C GLN A 20 7.95 -13.65 -17.84
N THR A 21 7.99 -14.73 -17.07
CA THR A 21 7.79 -16.11 -17.57
C THR A 21 6.35 -16.39 -18.02
N LEU A 22 5.37 -15.71 -17.43
CA LEU A 22 3.99 -15.68 -17.93
C LEU A 22 3.95 -14.73 -19.13
N ALA A 23 3.68 -15.26 -20.33
CA ALA A 23 3.67 -14.45 -21.55
C ALA A 23 2.34 -13.68 -21.77
N ASP A 24 1.24 -14.19 -21.21
CA ASP A 24 -0.11 -13.62 -21.34
C ASP A 24 -0.34 -12.53 -20.30
N TRP A 25 0.15 -11.34 -20.59
CA TRP A 25 -0.06 -10.14 -19.79
C TRP A 25 -0.31 -8.91 -20.68
N GLU A 26 -1.00 -7.93 -20.14
CA GLU A 26 -1.08 -6.58 -20.71
C GLU A 26 -0.61 -5.54 -19.69
N LEU A 27 0.04 -4.48 -20.16
CA LEU A 27 0.37 -3.29 -19.39
C LEU A 27 -0.55 -2.14 -19.78
N LEU A 28 -1.36 -1.67 -18.85
CA LEU A 28 -2.11 -0.42 -18.98
C LEU A 28 -1.32 0.67 -18.26
N ALA A 29 -0.55 1.44 -19.04
CA ALA A 29 0.23 2.55 -18.55
C ALA A 29 -0.57 3.85 -18.71
N VAL A 30 -0.96 4.45 -17.59
CA VAL A 30 -1.75 5.68 -17.57
C VAL A 30 -0.84 6.85 -17.23
N ASP A 31 -0.63 7.74 -18.20
CA ASP A 31 0.05 9.02 -17.97
C ASP A 31 -0.93 9.99 -17.33
N ASP A 32 -0.66 10.42 -16.10
CA ASP A 32 -1.50 11.31 -15.32
C ASP A 32 -1.13 12.79 -15.55
N GLY A 33 -1.03 13.20 -16.83
CA GLY A 33 -0.71 14.56 -17.21
C GLY A 33 0.72 14.97 -16.86
N SER A 34 1.71 14.14 -17.21
CA SER A 34 3.13 14.43 -16.97
C SER A 34 3.62 15.65 -17.73
N ALA A 35 4.57 16.37 -17.14
CA ALA A 35 5.24 17.51 -17.75
C ALA A 35 6.64 17.16 -18.31
N ASP A 36 7.15 15.97 -17.99
CA ASP A 36 8.42 15.43 -18.51
C ASP A 36 8.18 14.50 -19.71
N ASP A 37 9.21 13.78 -20.14
CA ASP A 37 9.16 12.86 -21.28
C ASP A 37 8.40 11.54 -21.00
N THR A 38 7.68 11.40 -19.88
CA THR A 38 6.99 10.17 -19.48
C THR A 38 6.10 9.62 -20.60
N LEU A 39 5.20 10.46 -21.15
CA LEU A 39 4.27 10.04 -22.21
C LEU A 39 5.01 9.61 -23.48
N ALA A 40 6.07 10.33 -23.85
CA ALA A 40 6.88 10.00 -25.03
C ALA A 40 7.63 8.67 -24.87
N VAL A 41 8.14 8.38 -23.65
CA VAL A 41 8.76 7.10 -23.32
C VAL A 41 7.74 5.96 -23.41
N LEU A 42 6.56 6.12 -22.83
CA LEU A 42 5.48 5.12 -22.87
C LEU A 42 5.07 4.78 -24.32
N HIS A 43 4.89 5.80 -25.17
CA HIS A 43 4.53 5.58 -26.57
C HIS A 43 5.61 4.82 -27.34
N ARG A 44 6.89 5.05 -27.07
CA ARG A 44 7.98 4.26 -27.68
C ARG A 44 7.86 2.78 -27.34
N TYR A 45 7.59 2.43 -26.08
CA TYR A 45 7.38 1.04 -25.69
C TYR A 45 6.13 0.43 -26.30
N ALA A 46 5.02 1.16 -26.36
CA ALA A 46 3.79 0.68 -26.99
C ALA A 46 3.93 0.40 -28.49
N GLN A 47 4.89 1.07 -29.18
CA GLN A 47 5.21 0.78 -30.57
C GLN A 47 6.02 -0.52 -30.75
N THR A 48 6.71 -0.99 -29.71
CA THR A 48 7.54 -2.21 -29.75
C THR A 48 6.82 -3.46 -29.31
N ASP A 49 5.78 -3.33 -28.45
CA ASP A 49 5.04 -4.48 -27.92
C ASP A 49 3.53 -4.16 -27.81
N PRO A 50 2.66 -4.90 -28.51
CA PRO A 50 1.22 -4.66 -28.53
C PRO A 50 0.53 -4.96 -27.19
N ARG A 51 1.20 -5.61 -26.24
CA ARG A 51 0.70 -5.82 -24.87
C ARG A 51 0.73 -4.54 -24.06
N ILE A 52 1.46 -3.50 -24.50
CA ILE A 52 1.55 -2.21 -23.81
C ILE A 52 0.53 -1.25 -24.44
N ARG A 53 -0.40 -0.80 -23.62
CA ARG A 53 -1.44 0.18 -23.98
C ARG A 53 -1.26 1.43 -23.14
N VAL A 54 -1.13 2.57 -23.82
CA VAL A 54 -0.95 3.88 -23.16
C VAL A 54 -2.26 4.64 -23.14
N LEU A 55 -2.61 5.15 -21.98
CA LEU A 55 -3.77 5.99 -21.73
C LEU A 55 -3.27 7.33 -21.20
N ALA A 56 -3.56 8.43 -21.88
CA ALA A 56 -3.19 9.76 -21.40
C ALA A 56 -4.39 10.44 -20.73
N MET A 57 -4.13 11.09 -19.61
CA MET A 57 -5.08 11.97 -18.93
C MET A 57 -4.75 13.43 -19.27
N GLU A 58 -5.78 14.27 -19.38
CA GLU A 58 -5.60 15.69 -19.75
C GLU A 58 -4.85 16.50 -18.68
N ARG A 59 -4.93 16.07 -17.42
CA ARG A 59 -4.31 16.74 -16.26
C ARG A 59 -4.03 15.75 -15.15
N ASN A 60 -3.14 16.11 -14.24
CA ASN A 60 -2.90 15.33 -13.02
C ASN A 60 -4.16 15.26 -12.16
N SER A 61 -4.68 14.06 -11.99
CA SER A 61 -5.86 13.73 -11.18
C SER A 61 -5.53 12.81 -10.00
N GLY A 62 -4.27 12.36 -9.91
CA GLY A 62 -3.77 11.52 -8.85
C GLY A 62 -3.79 10.01 -9.16
N PRO A 63 -3.04 9.21 -8.38
CA PRO A 63 -2.83 7.80 -8.67
C PRO A 63 -4.13 6.97 -8.65
N SER A 64 -5.09 7.32 -7.79
CA SER A 64 -6.40 6.66 -7.75
C SER A 64 -7.16 6.79 -9.06
N ALA A 65 -7.25 7.99 -9.62
CA ALA A 65 -7.93 8.24 -10.89
C ALA A 65 -7.22 7.52 -12.06
N ALA A 66 -5.88 7.56 -12.10
CA ALA A 66 -5.10 6.86 -13.11
C ALA A 66 -5.27 5.34 -13.01
N ARG A 67 -5.24 4.75 -11.79
CA ARG A 67 -5.47 3.32 -11.59
C ARG A 67 -6.90 2.92 -11.94
N ASN A 68 -7.91 3.74 -11.60
CA ASN A 68 -9.30 3.52 -12.00
C ASN A 68 -9.45 3.51 -13.52
N ARG A 69 -8.81 4.45 -14.21
CA ARG A 69 -8.80 4.51 -15.68
C ARG A 69 -8.21 3.22 -16.28
N ALA A 70 -7.12 2.68 -15.67
CA ALA A 70 -6.57 1.39 -16.08
C ALA A 70 -7.55 0.23 -15.81
N LEU A 71 -8.20 0.20 -14.65
CA LEU A 71 -9.16 -0.85 -14.29
C LEU A 71 -10.35 -0.90 -15.27
N ASP A 72 -10.82 0.23 -15.76
CA ASP A 72 -11.91 0.31 -16.73
C ASP A 72 -11.55 -0.33 -18.08
N GLU A 73 -10.30 -0.25 -18.47
CA GLU A 73 -9.76 -0.76 -19.73
C GLU A 73 -9.18 -2.18 -19.62
N ALA A 74 -9.02 -2.71 -18.41
CA ALA A 74 -8.40 -4.01 -18.16
C ALA A 74 -9.22 -5.15 -18.76
N ARG A 75 -8.53 -6.09 -19.42
CA ARG A 75 -9.08 -7.28 -20.08
C ARG A 75 -8.70 -8.56 -19.36
N GLY A 76 -7.54 -8.58 -18.70
CA GLY A 76 -7.04 -9.74 -17.99
C GLY A 76 -8.03 -10.27 -16.94
N GLU A 77 -7.97 -11.54 -16.63
CA GLU A 77 -8.71 -12.15 -15.52
C GLU A 77 -8.23 -11.63 -14.17
N TRP A 78 -6.94 -11.44 -14.06
CA TRP A 78 -6.25 -10.93 -12.90
C TRP A 78 -5.73 -9.51 -13.14
N VAL A 79 -5.69 -8.72 -12.09
CA VAL A 79 -5.11 -7.36 -12.11
C VAL A 79 -4.11 -7.22 -10.99
N THR A 80 -2.94 -6.67 -11.29
CA THR A 80 -1.94 -6.31 -10.28
C THR A 80 -1.43 -4.89 -10.52
N ILE A 81 -0.89 -4.27 -9.48
CA ILE A 81 -0.30 -2.94 -9.55
C ILE A 81 1.22 -3.09 -9.72
N LEU A 82 1.75 -2.33 -10.67
CA LEU A 82 3.17 -2.06 -10.77
C LEU A 82 3.36 -0.54 -10.72
N ASP A 83 4.03 -0.06 -9.68
CA ASP A 83 4.39 1.35 -9.60
C ASP A 83 5.52 1.63 -10.59
N ALA A 84 5.52 2.81 -11.18
CA ALA A 84 6.36 3.12 -12.34
C ALA A 84 7.87 3.25 -12.02
N ASP A 85 8.22 3.30 -10.75
CA ASP A 85 9.57 3.35 -10.21
C ASP A 85 10.04 2.00 -9.60
N ASP A 86 9.17 0.97 -9.63
CA ASP A 86 9.43 -0.35 -9.10
C ASP A 86 9.68 -1.40 -10.22
N ARG A 87 10.05 -2.61 -9.84
CA ARG A 87 10.33 -3.75 -10.73
C ARG A 87 9.74 -5.03 -10.19
N VAL A 88 9.64 -6.04 -11.05
CA VAL A 88 9.16 -7.38 -10.67
C VAL A 88 10.14 -8.45 -11.13
N LEU A 89 10.33 -9.50 -10.31
CA LEU A 89 11.17 -10.65 -10.71
C LEU A 89 10.47 -11.49 -11.77
N PRO A 90 11.22 -12.24 -12.60
CA PRO A 90 10.68 -12.90 -13.80
C PRO A 90 9.53 -13.86 -13.55
N GLU A 91 9.47 -14.56 -12.42
CA GLU A 91 8.42 -15.54 -12.13
C GLU A 91 7.21 -14.95 -11.39
N ARG A 92 7.20 -13.64 -11.07
CA ARG A 92 6.19 -13.07 -10.19
C ARG A 92 4.76 -13.29 -10.67
N LEU A 93 4.46 -12.94 -11.91
CA LEU A 93 3.09 -13.05 -12.42
C LEU A 93 2.63 -14.52 -12.45
N ALA A 94 3.47 -15.43 -12.96
CA ALA A 94 3.17 -16.86 -13.00
C ALA A 94 2.94 -17.44 -11.60
N HIS A 95 3.79 -17.07 -10.64
CA HIS A 95 3.69 -17.55 -9.26
C HIS A 95 2.43 -17.07 -8.56
N MET A 96 2.10 -15.79 -8.68
CA MET A 96 0.91 -15.21 -8.05
C MET A 96 -0.38 -15.78 -8.65
N VAL A 97 -0.48 -15.91 -9.97
CA VAL A 97 -1.64 -16.50 -10.64
C VAL A 97 -1.82 -17.96 -10.20
N ALA A 98 -0.76 -18.76 -10.26
CA ALA A 98 -0.81 -20.16 -9.85
C ALA A 98 -1.25 -20.33 -8.38
N ALA A 99 -0.75 -19.48 -7.47
CA ALA A 99 -1.16 -19.49 -6.07
C ALA A 99 -2.63 -19.10 -5.88
N ALA A 100 -3.08 -18.08 -6.61
CA ALA A 100 -4.47 -17.60 -6.56
C ALA A 100 -5.45 -18.67 -7.04
N GLU A 101 -5.16 -19.33 -8.16
CA GLU A 101 -5.97 -20.40 -8.72
C GLU A 101 -6.00 -21.64 -7.82
N ALA A 102 -4.83 -22.14 -7.39
CA ALA A 102 -4.73 -23.31 -6.53
C ALA A 102 -5.46 -23.13 -5.19
N GLY A 103 -5.40 -21.92 -4.60
CA GLY A 103 -6.10 -21.60 -3.36
C GLY A 103 -7.54 -21.13 -3.56
N SER A 104 -7.99 -20.89 -4.80
CA SER A 104 -9.25 -20.21 -5.15
C SER A 104 -9.37 -18.88 -4.38
N PHE A 105 -8.31 -18.08 -4.42
CA PHE A 105 -8.27 -16.77 -3.78
C PHE A 105 -8.77 -15.67 -4.73
N ASP A 106 -9.41 -14.67 -4.16
CA ASP A 106 -9.80 -13.43 -4.87
C ASP A 106 -8.67 -12.40 -4.85
N MET A 107 -7.72 -12.56 -3.92
CA MET A 107 -6.55 -11.70 -3.78
C MET A 107 -5.36 -12.49 -3.23
N VAL A 108 -4.19 -12.27 -3.82
CA VAL A 108 -2.91 -12.73 -3.24
C VAL A 108 -1.91 -11.59 -3.22
N CYS A 109 -1.09 -11.55 -2.18
CA CYS A 109 0.05 -10.65 -2.07
C CYS A 109 1.31 -11.47 -1.99
N ASP A 110 2.40 -10.97 -2.54
CA ASP A 110 3.75 -11.50 -2.33
C ASP A 110 4.56 -10.56 -1.42
N ASP A 111 5.71 -11.01 -0.94
CA ASP A 111 6.65 -10.22 -0.16
C ASP A 111 7.38 -9.21 -1.06
N LEU A 112 7.94 -8.18 -0.43
CA LEU A 112 8.71 -7.12 -1.09
C LEU A 112 10.21 -7.29 -0.85
N LEU A 113 11.01 -7.05 -1.88
CA LEU A 113 12.44 -6.78 -1.79
C LEU A 113 12.66 -5.27 -1.76
N PHE A 114 13.35 -4.76 -0.76
CA PHE A 114 13.72 -3.36 -0.69
C PHE A 114 15.02 -3.12 -1.48
N TYR A 115 14.92 -2.28 -2.51
CA TYR A 115 16.06 -1.89 -3.32
C TYR A 115 16.47 -0.45 -3.00
N ASP A 116 17.73 -0.27 -2.60
CA ASP A 116 18.32 1.05 -2.43
C ASP A 116 18.96 1.50 -3.75
N GLU A 117 18.34 2.48 -4.42
CA GLU A 117 18.82 2.98 -5.71
C GLU A 117 20.18 3.66 -5.59
N ALA A 118 20.49 4.31 -4.47
CA ALA A 118 21.78 4.99 -4.28
C ALA A 118 22.92 4.01 -4.04
N ALA A 119 22.65 2.88 -3.37
CA ALA A 119 23.61 1.83 -3.11
C ALA A 119 23.63 0.73 -4.17
N ASP A 120 22.67 0.76 -5.11
CA ASP A 120 22.43 -0.23 -6.16
C ASP A 120 22.39 -1.68 -5.63
N CYS A 121 21.64 -1.89 -4.54
CA CYS A 121 21.55 -3.21 -3.93
C CYS A 121 20.22 -3.47 -3.24
N ILE A 122 19.87 -4.76 -3.08
CA ILE A 122 18.78 -5.21 -2.22
C ILE A 122 19.23 -5.13 -0.76
N THR A 123 18.49 -4.42 0.07
CA THR A 123 18.79 -4.19 1.49
C THR A 123 18.04 -5.14 2.43
N GLY A 124 17.03 -5.84 1.94
CA GLY A 124 16.25 -6.79 2.72
C GLY A 124 14.90 -7.10 2.07
N HIS A 125 14.06 -7.79 2.80
CA HIS A 125 12.68 -8.09 2.43
C HIS A 125 11.72 -7.67 3.55
N ALA A 126 10.41 -7.62 3.25
CA ALA A 126 9.44 -7.02 4.15
C ALA A 126 8.86 -7.99 5.18
N LEU A 127 8.65 -9.24 4.82
CA LEU A 127 7.87 -10.18 5.61
C LEU A 127 8.71 -11.34 6.14
N THR A 128 8.31 -11.87 7.28
CA THR A 128 8.74 -13.17 7.79
C THR A 128 7.46 -13.94 8.12
N LEU A 129 7.13 -14.92 7.28
CA LEU A 129 5.96 -15.78 7.45
C LEU A 129 6.37 -17.10 8.10
N ALA A 130 5.44 -17.73 8.84
CA ALA A 130 5.66 -19.03 9.46
C ALA A 130 5.47 -20.19 8.46
N SER A 131 4.79 -19.94 7.34
CA SER A 131 4.56 -20.91 6.27
C SER A 131 4.65 -20.22 4.90
N PRO A 132 4.87 -20.98 3.80
CA PRO A 132 4.99 -20.42 2.45
C PRO A 132 3.78 -19.59 2.00
N GLN A 133 2.63 -19.84 2.62
CA GLN A 133 1.40 -19.12 2.35
C GLN A 133 0.59 -19.01 3.64
N GLU A 134 0.12 -17.80 3.94
CA GLU A 134 -0.71 -17.52 5.10
C GLU A 134 -1.97 -16.75 4.73
N PRO A 135 -3.12 -17.00 5.40
CA PRO A 135 -4.34 -16.24 5.15
C PRO A 135 -4.15 -14.76 5.52
N LEU A 136 -4.77 -13.89 4.73
CA LEU A 136 -4.86 -12.47 5.01
C LEU A 136 -6.32 -12.08 5.21
N ASP A 137 -6.72 -11.94 6.46
CA ASP A 137 -8.03 -11.46 6.85
C ASP A 137 -8.04 -9.96 7.18
N LEU A 138 -9.24 -9.40 7.40
CA LEU A 138 -9.43 -7.99 7.71
C LEU A 138 -8.66 -7.58 8.98
N GLU A 139 -8.68 -8.42 10.02
CA GLU A 139 -8.01 -8.08 11.28
C GLU A 139 -6.50 -8.00 11.10
N ARG A 140 -5.90 -9.03 10.50
CA ARG A 140 -4.47 -9.07 10.22
C ARG A 140 -4.04 -7.88 9.36
N PHE A 141 -4.83 -7.55 8.34
CA PHE A 141 -4.56 -6.45 7.43
C PHE A 141 -4.58 -5.10 8.16
N VAL A 142 -5.72 -4.70 8.74
CA VAL A 142 -5.84 -3.37 9.36
C VAL A 142 -4.95 -3.23 10.60
N MET A 143 -4.71 -4.31 11.32
CA MET A 143 -3.85 -4.30 12.50
C MET A 143 -2.36 -4.28 12.16
N SER A 144 -1.98 -4.53 10.92
CA SER A 144 -0.59 -4.35 10.46
C SER A 144 -0.15 -2.87 10.46
N GLU A 145 -1.09 -1.92 10.45
CA GLU A 145 -0.80 -0.48 10.58
C GLU A 145 -0.57 0.00 12.01
N ARG A 146 -0.61 -0.91 12.99
CA ARG A 146 -0.29 -0.52 14.38
C ARG A 146 1.17 -0.08 14.50
N PRO A 147 1.46 0.89 15.37
CA PRO A 147 2.83 1.18 15.76
C PRO A 147 3.53 -0.09 16.26
N HIS A 148 4.75 -0.31 15.82
CA HIS A 148 5.55 -1.51 16.10
C HIS A 148 5.07 -2.83 15.45
N SER A 149 4.13 -2.78 14.53
CA SER A 149 3.93 -3.91 13.62
C SER A 149 5.24 -4.16 12.84
N PRO A 150 5.66 -5.39 12.64
CA PRO A 150 6.87 -5.69 11.86
C PRO A 150 6.84 -5.08 10.47
N PHE A 151 5.66 -5.10 9.83
CA PHE A 151 5.43 -4.54 8.51
C PHE A 151 3.96 -4.12 8.33
N ASN A 152 3.72 -3.11 7.50
CA ASN A 152 2.38 -2.65 7.10
C ASN A 152 2.01 -3.31 5.76
N TYR A 153 1.02 -4.20 5.77
CA TYR A 153 0.55 -4.91 4.57
C TYR A 153 -0.06 -3.98 3.51
N GLY A 154 -0.39 -2.74 3.85
CA GLY A 154 -0.85 -1.73 2.88
C GLY A 154 0.21 -1.32 1.84
N PHE A 155 1.49 -1.69 2.02
CA PHE A 155 2.55 -1.50 1.03
C PHE A 155 2.67 -2.64 0.02
N LEU A 156 2.07 -3.79 0.30
CA LEU A 156 2.10 -4.93 -0.63
C LEU A 156 1.38 -4.57 -1.95
N LYS A 157 1.78 -5.24 -3.01
CA LYS A 157 1.20 -5.02 -4.35
C LYS A 157 0.41 -6.26 -4.79
N PRO A 158 -0.87 -6.33 -4.39
CA PRO A 158 -1.67 -7.53 -4.61
C PRO A 158 -1.96 -7.81 -6.09
N LEU A 159 -2.21 -9.10 -6.36
CA LEU A 159 -2.95 -9.58 -7.51
C LEU A 159 -4.42 -9.75 -7.11
N PHE A 160 -5.34 -9.20 -7.87
CA PHE A 160 -6.79 -9.23 -7.62
C PHE A 160 -7.52 -9.99 -8.72
N ALA A 161 -8.53 -10.76 -8.37
CA ALA A 161 -9.52 -11.25 -9.33
C ALA A 161 -10.35 -10.07 -9.87
N ARG A 162 -10.23 -9.76 -11.15
CA ARG A 162 -10.98 -8.64 -11.78
C ARG A 162 -12.50 -8.84 -11.67
N SER A 163 -12.97 -10.08 -11.74
CA SER A 163 -14.37 -10.43 -11.53
C SER A 163 -14.88 -10.01 -10.16
N PHE A 164 -14.09 -10.21 -9.10
CA PHE A 164 -14.45 -9.82 -7.74
C PHE A 164 -14.59 -8.30 -7.62
N LEU A 165 -13.60 -7.54 -8.15
CA LEU A 165 -13.66 -6.07 -8.17
C LEU A 165 -14.94 -5.56 -8.87
N LYS A 166 -15.27 -6.12 -10.03
CA LYS A 166 -16.46 -5.75 -10.81
C LYS A 166 -17.76 -6.09 -10.09
N THR A 167 -17.88 -7.31 -9.57
CA THR A 167 -19.10 -7.80 -8.89
C THR A 167 -19.44 -6.94 -7.68
N HIS A 168 -18.42 -6.49 -6.95
CA HIS A 168 -18.61 -5.69 -5.73
C HIS A 168 -18.48 -4.18 -5.95
N GLY A 169 -18.21 -3.72 -7.19
CA GLY A 169 -18.05 -2.31 -7.51
C GLY A 169 -16.85 -1.65 -6.80
N ILE A 170 -15.80 -2.44 -6.50
CA ILE A 170 -14.64 -1.96 -5.75
C ILE A 170 -13.69 -1.20 -6.68
N ARG A 171 -13.35 0.02 -6.29
CA ARG A 171 -12.47 0.95 -7.03
C ARG A 171 -11.61 1.75 -6.07
N TYR A 172 -10.52 2.32 -6.57
CA TYR A 172 -9.75 3.30 -5.82
C TYR A 172 -10.61 4.54 -5.50
N SER A 173 -10.57 5.01 -4.26
CA SER A 173 -11.24 6.26 -3.88
C SER A 173 -10.42 7.45 -4.36
N GLU A 174 -11.01 8.29 -5.21
CA GLU A 174 -10.35 9.49 -5.75
C GLU A 174 -10.31 10.65 -4.75
N GLU A 175 -11.13 10.57 -3.70
CA GLU A 175 -11.14 11.53 -2.59
C GLU A 175 -9.97 11.29 -1.61
N ILE A 176 -9.46 10.04 -1.56
CA ILE A 176 -8.39 9.63 -0.66
C ILE A 176 -7.05 9.73 -1.40
N ARG A 177 -6.23 10.69 -0.99
CA ARG A 177 -4.91 10.93 -1.60
C ARG A 177 -3.75 10.22 -0.90
N LEU A 178 -4.01 9.60 0.24
CA LEU A 178 -3.02 8.85 1.02
C LEU A 178 -3.66 7.57 1.54
N ALA A 179 -2.96 6.45 1.34
CA ALA A 179 -3.43 5.12 1.68
C ALA A 179 -4.66 4.64 0.88
N GLU A 180 -4.73 5.04 -0.37
CA GLU A 180 -5.71 4.55 -1.34
C GLU A 180 -5.64 3.04 -1.53
N ASP A 181 -4.41 2.46 -1.52
CA ASP A 181 -4.18 1.01 -1.57
C ASP A 181 -4.76 0.31 -0.33
N PHE A 182 -4.57 0.90 0.87
CA PHE A 182 -5.15 0.38 2.10
C PHE A 182 -6.67 0.33 2.03
N MET A 183 -7.31 1.39 1.54
CA MET A 183 -8.78 1.43 1.42
C MET A 183 -9.30 0.36 0.48
N LEU A 184 -8.67 0.18 -0.69
CA LEU A 184 -9.06 -0.84 -1.66
C LEU A 184 -9.00 -2.24 -1.06
N VAL A 185 -7.89 -2.59 -0.40
CA VAL A 185 -7.71 -3.91 0.20
C VAL A 185 -8.66 -4.13 1.38
N ALA A 186 -8.85 -3.12 2.24
CA ALA A 186 -9.81 -3.22 3.34
C ALA A 186 -11.25 -3.45 2.83
N GLU A 187 -11.66 -2.78 1.75
CA GLU A 187 -12.97 -2.99 1.12
C GLU A 187 -13.13 -4.38 0.52
N LEU A 188 -12.08 -4.93 -0.14
CA LEU A 188 -12.06 -6.31 -0.61
C LEU A 188 -12.32 -7.29 0.53
N LEU A 189 -11.58 -7.15 1.63
CA LEU A 189 -11.70 -8.05 2.79
C LEU A 189 -13.06 -7.88 3.50
N LEU A 190 -13.60 -6.68 3.59
CA LEU A 190 -14.96 -6.42 4.11
C LEU A 190 -16.07 -7.04 3.24
N ARG A 191 -15.82 -7.17 1.93
CA ARG A 191 -16.73 -7.87 1.00
C ARG A 191 -16.54 -9.39 0.99
N GLY A 192 -15.67 -9.92 1.85
CA GLY A 192 -15.46 -11.35 2.01
C GLY A 192 -14.48 -11.96 1.01
N ALA A 193 -13.59 -11.16 0.40
CA ALA A 193 -12.54 -11.69 -0.47
C ALA A 193 -11.69 -12.72 0.29
N ARG A 194 -11.47 -13.88 -0.32
CA ARG A 194 -10.50 -14.87 0.14
C ARG A 194 -9.12 -14.41 -0.26
N ALA A 195 -8.27 -14.16 0.73
CA ALA A 195 -6.95 -13.58 0.48
C ALA A 195 -5.83 -14.34 1.18
N ALA A 196 -4.64 -14.31 0.58
CA ALA A 196 -3.42 -14.88 1.14
C ALA A 196 -2.20 -14.00 0.91
N VAL A 197 -1.20 -14.18 1.76
CA VAL A 197 0.15 -13.62 1.62
C VAL A 197 1.11 -14.78 1.37
N LEU A 198 1.98 -14.61 0.36
CA LEU A 198 3.02 -15.57 -0.03
C LEU A 198 4.36 -15.12 0.53
N ASP A 199 5.21 -16.06 0.96
CA ASP A 199 6.51 -15.78 1.54
C ASP A 199 7.59 -15.40 0.52
N LYS A 200 7.33 -15.65 -0.78
CA LYS A 200 8.31 -15.41 -1.83
C LYS A 200 8.33 -13.94 -2.22
N ALA A 201 9.45 -13.26 -1.95
CA ALA A 201 9.64 -11.86 -2.30
C ALA A 201 9.99 -11.73 -3.79
N MET A 202 9.06 -11.17 -4.58
CA MET A 202 9.20 -11.02 -6.03
C MET A 202 8.89 -9.62 -6.55
N TYR A 203 8.41 -8.72 -5.71
CA TYR A 203 8.25 -7.32 -6.03
C TYR A 203 9.43 -6.52 -5.50
N VAL A 204 10.12 -5.79 -6.37
CA VAL A 204 11.29 -4.98 -6.00
C VAL A 204 10.84 -3.54 -5.79
N TYR A 205 10.68 -3.19 -4.53
CA TYR A 205 10.26 -1.86 -4.09
C TYR A 205 11.46 -0.92 -3.99
N THR A 206 11.47 0.13 -4.81
CA THR A 206 12.55 1.11 -4.84
C THR A 206 12.42 2.08 -3.67
N THR A 207 13.39 2.07 -2.78
CA THR A 207 13.47 2.99 -1.65
C THR A 207 14.27 4.24 -2.03
N GLN A 208 13.93 5.39 -1.45
CA GLN A 208 14.58 6.70 -1.59
C GLN A 208 14.21 7.56 -2.80
N THR A 209 13.62 7.03 -3.85
CA THR A 209 13.27 7.80 -5.04
C THR A 209 11.78 7.75 -5.37
N GLY A 210 10.92 8.14 -4.48
CA GLY A 210 9.57 8.43 -4.96
C GLY A 210 9.65 9.48 -6.06
N ALA A 211 9.26 9.13 -7.30
CA ALA A 211 9.29 10.04 -8.46
C ALA A 211 8.49 11.34 -8.22
N SER A 212 7.53 11.28 -7.32
CA SER A 212 6.75 12.43 -6.86
C SER A 212 7.46 13.26 -5.78
N SER A 213 8.57 12.82 -5.20
CA SER A 213 9.13 13.46 -4.02
C SER A 213 10.50 14.08 -4.20
N GLY A 214 11.24 13.78 -5.28
CA GLY A 214 12.60 14.33 -5.47
C GLY A 214 13.52 14.20 -4.25
N GLN A 215 12.99 13.82 -3.12
CA GLN A 215 13.62 13.58 -1.83
C GLN A 215 12.65 12.80 -0.93
N GLN A 216 12.86 11.52 -0.78
CA GLN A 216 12.14 10.60 0.12
C GLN A 216 10.64 10.51 -0.18
N SER A 217 10.11 9.30 -0.35
CA SER A 217 8.66 9.12 -0.54
C SER A 217 7.94 9.95 0.53
N SER A 218 7.16 10.92 0.10
CA SER A 218 6.46 11.87 0.97
C SER A 218 5.50 11.19 1.96
N GLY A 219 5.23 9.90 1.76
CA GLY A 219 4.42 9.08 2.66
C GLY A 219 5.11 8.68 3.95
N THR A 220 6.44 8.62 4.00
CA THR A 220 7.10 7.94 5.12
C THR A 220 7.69 8.83 6.19
N ARG A 221 8.03 10.11 5.95
CA ARG A 221 8.74 10.88 6.98
C ARG A 221 8.27 12.31 7.26
N THR A 222 7.76 13.07 6.30
CA THR A 222 7.50 14.51 6.53
C THR A 222 6.03 14.89 6.69
N ASN A 223 5.09 14.05 6.25
CA ASN A 223 3.66 14.33 6.31
C ASN A 223 2.85 13.23 7.01
N PHE A 224 3.46 12.48 7.93
CA PHE A 224 2.71 11.53 8.74
C PHE A 224 1.67 12.29 9.58
N ARG A 225 0.43 12.25 9.10
CA ARG A 225 -0.76 12.78 9.80
C ARG A 225 -1.55 11.57 10.32
N PRO A 226 -1.38 11.19 11.59
CA PRO A 226 -2.13 10.06 12.15
C PRO A 226 -3.65 10.27 12.08
N GLU A 227 -4.10 11.52 11.95
CA GLU A 227 -5.49 11.88 11.75
C GLU A 227 -6.08 11.27 10.47
N ILE A 228 -5.31 11.20 9.38
CA ILE A 228 -5.75 10.57 8.12
C ILE A 228 -6.19 9.12 8.34
N ARG A 229 -5.49 8.38 9.19
CA ARG A 229 -5.84 6.98 9.49
C ARG A 229 -7.13 6.87 10.31
N ILE A 230 -7.43 7.87 11.13
CA ILE A 230 -8.71 7.96 11.84
C ILE A 230 -9.84 8.22 10.84
N ASP A 231 -9.64 9.15 9.92
CA ASP A 231 -10.62 9.49 8.88
C ASP A 231 -10.90 8.28 7.97
N LEU A 232 -9.87 7.50 7.62
CA LEU A 232 -10.03 6.25 6.86
C LEU A 232 -10.86 5.22 7.63
N ALA A 233 -10.58 5.04 8.92
CA ALA A 233 -11.35 4.13 9.77
C ALA A 233 -12.81 4.59 9.89
N ASP A 234 -13.05 5.89 10.08
CA ASP A 234 -14.39 6.47 10.16
C ASP A 234 -15.15 6.32 8.83
N THR A 235 -14.45 6.47 7.71
CA THR A 235 -15.03 6.25 6.37
C THR A 235 -15.45 4.79 6.18
N LEU A 236 -14.59 3.82 6.55
CA LEU A 236 -14.93 2.40 6.46
C LEU A 236 -16.12 2.05 7.38
N ILE A 237 -16.10 2.51 8.63
CA ILE A 237 -17.18 2.29 9.59
C ILE A 237 -18.51 2.85 9.06
N ALA A 238 -18.50 4.08 8.51
CA ALA A 238 -19.70 4.70 7.97
C ALA A 238 -20.22 3.98 6.73
N ARG A 239 -19.32 3.63 5.79
CA ARG A 239 -19.67 2.99 4.51
C ARG A 239 -20.21 1.57 4.68
N TYR A 240 -19.69 0.83 5.66
CA TYR A 240 -20.02 -0.59 5.87
C TYR A 240 -20.95 -0.82 7.06
N ARG A 241 -21.51 0.23 7.68
CA ARG A 241 -22.39 0.15 8.87
C ARG A 241 -23.51 -0.87 8.73
N ASP A 242 -24.14 -0.91 7.56
CA ASP A 242 -25.35 -1.72 7.32
C ASP A 242 -25.05 -3.06 6.62
N THR A 243 -23.78 -3.30 6.23
CA THR A 243 -23.40 -4.50 5.44
C THR A 243 -22.34 -5.37 6.11
N ALA A 244 -21.48 -4.79 6.94
CA ALA A 244 -20.50 -5.55 7.70
C ALA A 244 -21.15 -6.27 8.88
N ASP A 245 -20.65 -7.46 9.20
CA ASP A 245 -21.08 -8.18 10.39
C ASP A 245 -20.51 -7.57 11.68
N ALA A 246 -20.99 -8.07 12.83
CA ALA A 246 -20.59 -7.55 14.14
C ALA A 246 -19.07 -7.74 14.43
N ALA A 247 -18.46 -8.82 13.92
CA ALA A 247 -17.04 -9.08 14.09
C ALA A 247 -16.19 -8.10 13.26
N GLN A 248 -16.57 -7.89 12.00
CA GLN A 248 -15.93 -6.91 11.11
C GLN A 248 -16.02 -5.48 11.71
N MET A 249 -17.20 -5.08 12.20
CA MET A 249 -17.39 -3.78 12.84
C MET A 249 -16.53 -3.65 14.11
N ALA A 250 -16.43 -4.68 14.93
CA ALA A 250 -15.57 -4.68 16.10
C ALA A 250 -14.08 -4.51 15.73
N ILE A 251 -13.62 -5.14 14.64
CA ILE A 251 -12.27 -4.98 14.11
C ILE A 251 -12.03 -3.53 13.70
N LEU A 252 -12.95 -2.92 12.93
CA LEU A 252 -12.82 -1.53 12.48
C LEU A 252 -12.81 -0.54 13.64
N HIS A 253 -13.69 -0.71 14.63
CA HIS A 253 -13.70 0.12 15.85
C HIS A 253 -12.42 -0.03 16.67
N ARG A 254 -11.88 -1.24 16.77
CA ARG A 254 -10.60 -1.50 17.44
C ARG A 254 -9.44 -0.84 16.69
N TYR A 255 -9.41 -0.97 15.36
CA TYR A 255 -8.44 -0.28 14.50
C TYR A 255 -8.48 1.24 14.71
N ARG A 256 -9.68 1.84 14.63
CA ARG A 256 -9.89 3.26 14.90
C ARG A 256 -9.35 3.67 16.27
N GLY A 257 -9.67 2.89 17.31
CA GLY A 257 -9.21 3.13 18.67
C GLY A 257 -7.67 3.18 18.77
N TRP A 258 -6.98 2.30 18.06
CA TRP A 258 -5.53 2.32 17.95
C TRP A 258 -5.00 3.58 17.26
N GLN A 259 -5.63 3.99 16.16
CA GLN A 259 -5.19 5.19 15.43
C GLN A 259 -5.40 6.46 16.26
N VAL A 260 -6.50 6.57 16.99
CA VAL A 260 -6.75 7.69 17.94
C VAL A 260 -5.69 7.71 19.04
N MET A 261 -5.40 6.56 19.64
CA MET A 261 -4.36 6.45 20.67
C MET A 261 -2.99 6.88 20.12
N TYR A 262 -2.65 6.44 18.92
CA TYR A 262 -1.40 6.80 18.27
C TYR A 262 -1.32 8.29 17.93
N ALA A 263 -2.40 8.90 17.43
CA ALA A 263 -2.46 10.34 17.18
C ALA A 263 -2.19 11.15 18.45
N HIS A 264 -2.74 10.75 19.58
CA HIS A 264 -2.45 11.42 20.87
C HIS A 264 -1.00 11.22 21.30
N ALA A 265 -0.44 10.02 21.17
CA ALA A 265 0.95 9.74 21.49
C ALA A 265 1.91 10.55 20.62
N HIS A 266 1.65 10.65 19.32
CA HIS A 266 2.40 11.47 18.38
C HIS A 266 2.32 12.95 18.73
N ARG A 267 1.15 13.46 19.11
CA ARG A 267 0.94 14.84 19.55
C ARG A 267 1.72 15.15 20.84
N MET A 268 1.79 14.21 21.79
CA MET A 268 2.65 14.34 22.97
C MET A 268 4.12 14.46 22.59
N GLY A 269 4.58 13.68 21.59
CA GLY A 269 5.94 13.78 21.06
C GLY A 269 6.27 15.15 20.50
N ARG A 270 5.33 15.76 19.75
CA ARG A 270 5.48 17.12 19.23
C ARG A 270 5.59 18.16 20.36
N TYR A 271 4.66 18.15 21.32
CA TYR A 271 4.72 19.09 22.46
C TYR A 271 6.03 18.99 23.23
N ARG A 272 6.55 17.77 23.41
CA ARG A 272 7.87 17.59 24.04
C ARG A 272 8.99 18.21 23.21
N HIS A 273 8.97 18.04 21.88
CA HIS A 273 9.96 18.62 20.99
C HIS A 273 9.91 20.15 21.00
N GLU A 274 8.71 20.72 21.04
CA GLU A 274 8.42 22.14 21.14
C GLU A 274 8.69 22.72 22.56
N ARG A 275 9.05 21.86 23.53
CA ARG A 275 9.23 22.18 24.95
C ARG A 275 7.97 22.73 25.64
N ASP A 276 6.79 22.44 25.08
CA ASP A 276 5.50 22.85 25.65
C ASP A 276 4.92 21.75 26.54
N HIS A 277 5.32 21.75 27.80
CA HIS A 277 4.95 20.67 28.75
C HIS A 277 3.54 20.79 29.30
N GLY A 278 2.92 21.96 29.26
CA GLY A 278 1.56 22.18 29.78
C GLY A 278 0.49 21.40 28.99
N PRO A 279 0.36 21.62 27.67
CA PRO A 279 -0.54 20.81 26.83
C PRO A 279 -0.19 19.33 26.82
N MET A 280 1.11 18.99 26.83
CA MET A 280 1.53 17.58 26.90
C MET A 280 0.98 16.89 28.15
N LEU A 281 1.11 17.50 29.33
CA LEU A 281 0.61 16.92 30.59
C LEU A 281 -0.91 16.81 30.59
N ARG A 282 -1.62 17.85 30.14
CA ARG A 282 -3.09 17.81 30.02
C ARG A 282 -3.54 16.69 29.10
N LEU A 283 -2.86 16.48 27.97
CA LEU A 283 -3.17 15.41 27.02
C LEU A 283 -2.89 14.03 27.64
N ALA A 284 -1.78 13.88 28.37
CA ALA A 284 -1.41 12.64 29.06
C ALA A 284 -2.44 12.25 30.13
N LEU A 285 -2.91 13.20 30.92
CA LEU A 285 -3.95 12.97 31.95
C LEU A 285 -5.29 12.59 31.31
N LYS A 286 -5.66 13.19 30.19
CA LYS A 286 -6.90 12.90 29.47
C LYS A 286 -6.87 11.54 28.75
N HIS A 287 -5.69 11.10 28.31
CA HIS A 287 -5.51 9.87 27.52
C HIS A 287 -4.38 8.99 28.08
N PRO A 288 -4.58 8.33 29.24
CA PRO A 288 -3.51 7.60 29.95
C PRO A 288 -2.94 6.43 29.12
N ARG A 289 -3.75 5.77 28.30
CA ARG A 289 -3.27 4.70 27.38
C ARG A 289 -2.33 5.25 26.32
N ALA A 290 -2.63 6.42 25.75
CA ALA A 290 -1.74 7.08 24.78
C ALA A 290 -0.45 7.58 25.47
N ALA A 291 -0.54 8.08 26.68
CA ALA A 291 0.62 8.47 27.49
C ALA A 291 1.52 7.26 27.79
N TRP A 292 0.95 6.13 28.17
CA TRP A 292 1.69 4.88 28.37
C TRP A 292 2.37 4.43 27.09
N HIS A 293 1.66 4.42 25.96
CA HIS A 293 2.23 4.07 24.65
C HIS A 293 3.37 4.99 24.28
N TYR A 294 3.20 6.32 24.44
CA TYR A 294 4.25 7.30 24.18
C TYR A 294 5.49 7.05 25.05
N MET A 295 5.31 6.80 26.35
CA MET A 295 6.43 6.50 27.25
C MET A 295 7.14 5.20 26.85
N SER A 296 6.40 4.15 26.49
CA SER A 296 6.97 2.86 26.07
C SER A 296 7.81 2.94 24.80
N CYS A 297 7.51 3.91 23.92
CA CYS A 297 8.23 4.13 22.66
C CYS A 297 9.47 5.06 22.83
N THR A 298 9.60 5.74 23.96
CA THR A 298 10.72 6.63 24.27
C THR A 298 11.86 5.88 24.97
N ARG A 299 13.00 6.56 25.13
CA ARG A 299 14.15 6.01 25.88
C ARG A 299 13.80 5.50 27.28
N TRP A 300 12.79 6.08 27.95
CA TRP A 300 12.30 5.66 29.26
C TRP A 300 11.60 4.30 29.23
N GLY A 301 10.85 4.01 28.19
CA GLY A 301 10.20 2.72 28.03
C GLY A 301 11.18 1.55 27.82
N ARG A 302 12.38 1.82 27.28
CA ARG A 302 13.45 0.81 27.19
C ARG A 302 14.08 0.47 28.54
N LEU A 303 14.05 1.40 29.49
CA LEU A 303 14.54 1.19 30.86
C LEU A 303 13.54 0.45 31.75
N LEU A 304 12.24 0.45 31.39
CA LEU A 304 11.15 -0.17 32.15
C LEU A 304 10.77 -1.57 31.61
N ARG A 305 11.38 -2.04 30.51
CA ARG A 305 11.18 -3.43 30.08
C ARG A 305 11.98 -4.36 31.00
N PRO A 306 11.35 -5.39 31.61
CA PRO A 306 12.11 -6.43 32.28
C PRO A 306 13.14 -7.00 31.31
N ARG A 307 14.38 -7.11 31.72
CA ARG A 307 15.39 -7.85 30.97
C ARG A 307 14.93 -9.30 30.94
N ALA A 308 14.58 -9.84 29.76
CA ALA A 308 14.34 -11.26 29.56
C ALA A 308 15.65 -12.00 29.63
#